data_aa1e010972e7cb2b14a6eda2ed000b1f
#
_entry.id   aa1e010972e7cb2b14a6eda2ed000b1f
#
_cell.length_a   1.000
_cell.length_b   1.000
_cell.length_c   1.000
_cell.angle_alpha   90.00
_cell.angle_beta   90.00
_cell.angle_gamma   90.00
#
_symmetry.space_group_name_H-M   'P 1'
#
loop_
_entity.id
_entity.type
_entity.pdbx_description
1 polymer ?
#
loop_
_entity_poly.entity_id
_entity_poly.type
_entity_poly.pdbx_seq_one_letter_code
_entity_poly.pdbx_strand_id
1 'polypeptide(L)'
;MSVERQTFRVERSSALPDSVSTFLGLPPPLWQSLWLTLRLAAITTLVLGALGLPLAHWLNTTRWRLAPAIEALVALPIVLPPTVIGFYLLVAFSQHHPPGSWWRDATGNPLAFSFTGLVIASVFYSLPFAVQPFQAALRAVPRELLDAGTALGATPARVFVRLHAPLAWRGIAAGLTLGFAHTLGEFG
;
A
#
# COMPACT_ATOMS: atom_id res chain seq x y z
N MET A 1 31.13 -11.49 -46.08
CA MET A 1 30.57 -11.85 -44.76
C MET A 1 29.78 -10.64 -44.25
N SER A 2 28.48 -10.60 -44.56
CA SER A 2 27.59 -9.48 -44.25
C SER A 2 26.97 -9.69 -42.87
N VAL A 3 27.27 -8.82 -41.92
CA VAL A 3 26.66 -8.78 -40.61
C VAL A 3 25.33 -8.07 -40.76
N GLU A 4 24.25 -8.83 -40.75
CA GLU A 4 22.86 -8.37 -40.78
C GLU A 4 22.54 -7.69 -39.46
N ARG A 5 22.34 -6.38 -39.47
CA ARG A 5 21.85 -5.61 -38.31
C ARG A 5 20.37 -5.93 -38.14
N GLN A 6 20.05 -6.81 -37.21
CA GLN A 6 18.69 -6.97 -36.71
C GLN A 6 18.32 -5.69 -35.94
N THR A 7 17.59 -4.81 -36.58
CA THR A 7 16.92 -3.67 -35.94
C THR A 7 15.79 -4.21 -35.10
N PHE A 8 15.99 -4.19 -33.79
CA PHE A 8 14.95 -4.53 -32.79
C PHE A 8 13.83 -3.47 -32.91
N ARG A 9 12.77 -3.83 -33.61
CA ARG A 9 11.55 -3.00 -33.71
C ARG A 9 10.77 -3.18 -32.40
N VAL A 10 10.95 -2.27 -31.45
CA VAL A 10 10.07 -2.17 -30.28
C VAL A 10 8.69 -1.77 -30.77
N GLU A 11 7.74 -2.70 -30.79
CA GLU A 11 6.33 -2.41 -31.06
C GLU A 11 5.82 -1.43 -29.98
N ARG A 12 5.43 -0.26 -30.43
CA ARG A 12 4.72 0.73 -29.62
C ARG A 12 3.30 0.23 -29.35
N SER A 13 3.12 -0.47 -28.25
CA SER A 13 1.78 -0.79 -27.74
C SER A 13 1.39 0.22 -26.67
N SER A 14 0.21 0.83 -26.86
CA SER A 14 -0.55 1.68 -25.92
C SER A 14 0.11 2.99 -25.46
N ALA A 15 0.35 3.90 -26.39
CA ALA A 15 0.60 5.31 -26.07
C ALA A 15 -0.68 5.96 -25.52
N LEU A 16 -0.58 6.57 -24.33
CA LEU A 16 -1.54 7.57 -23.88
C LEU A 16 -1.62 8.73 -24.90
N PRO A 17 -2.74 9.45 -25.01
CA PRO A 17 -2.89 10.51 -26.00
C PRO A 17 -1.77 11.53 -25.87
N ASP A 18 -1.14 11.85 -27.00
CA ASP A 18 0.04 12.74 -27.15
C ASP A 18 -0.18 14.15 -26.55
N SER A 19 -1.43 14.51 -26.28
CA SER A 19 -1.84 15.78 -25.68
C SER A 19 -1.36 16.01 -24.25
N VAL A 20 -1.19 14.94 -23.43
CA VAL A 20 -0.79 15.07 -22.02
C VAL A 20 0.73 15.12 -21.88
N SER A 21 1.47 14.40 -22.73
CA SER A 21 2.94 14.44 -22.77
C SER A 21 3.47 15.81 -23.21
N THR A 22 2.74 16.51 -24.07
CA THR A 22 3.08 17.86 -24.56
C THR A 22 2.86 18.94 -23.50
N PHE A 23 1.87 18.75 -22.58
CA PHE A 23 1.54 19.77 -21.57
C PHE A 23 2.65 19.94 -20.51
N LEU A 24 3.40 18.89 -20.19
CA LEU A 24 4.49 18.93 -19.20
C LEU A 24 5.89 19.01 -19.81
N GLY A 25 6.02 18.99 -21.15
CA GLY A 25 7.31 19.04 -21.85
C GLY A 25 8.25 17.85 -21.56
N LEU A 26 7.70 16.75 -21.00
CA LEU A 26 8.47 15.56 -20.64
C LEU A 26 8.50 14.56 -21.81
N PRO A 27 9.65 13.91 -22.08
CA PRO A 27 9.72 12.85 -23.07
C PRO A 27 8.80 11.68 -22.70
N PRO A 28 8.17 11.02 -23.71
CA PRO A 28 7.16 9.95 -23.49
C PRO A 28 7.55 8.86 -22.49
N PRO A 29 8.79 8.35 -22.44
CA PRO A 29 9.17 7.32 -21.47
C PRO A 29 9.15 7.82 -20.01
N LEU A 30 9.50 9.08 -19.74
CA LEU A 30 9.46 9.64 -18.38
C LEU A 30 8.04 9.84 -17.90
N TRP A 31 7.13 10.28 -18.78
CA TRP A 31 5.72 10.43 -18.44
C TRP A 31 5.06 9.08 -18.08
N GLN A 32 5.36 8.03 -18.84
CA GLN A 32 4.83 6.70 -18.56
C GLN A 32 5.30 6.18 -17.20
N SER A 33 6.56 6.37 -16.85
CA SER A 33 7.13 5.98 -15.55
C SER A 33 6.48 6.75 -14.40
N LEU A 34 6.35 8.08 -14.53
CA LEU A 34 5.68 8.91 -13.53
C LEU A 34 4.22 8.50 -13.32
N TRP A 35 3.48 8.25 -14.40
CA TRP A 35 2.09 7.81 -14.34
C TRP A 35 1.95 6.44 -13.65
N LEU A 36 2.85 5.51 -13.97
CA LEU A 36 2.87 4.19 -13.34
C LEU A 36 3.11 4.31 -11.83
N THR A 37 4.10 5.11 -11.41
CA THR A 37 4.44 5.33 -10.00
C THR A 37 3.31 6.02 -9.24
N LEU A 38 2.69 7.05 -9.83
CA LEU A 38 1.53 7.72 -9.24
C LEU A 38 0.33 6.78 -9.08
N ARG A 39 0.05 5.98 -10.09
CA ARG A 39 -1.02 4.97 -10.05
C ARG A 39 -0.73 3.92 -8.98
N LEU A 40 0.51 3.44 -8.89
CA LEU A 40 0.93 2.51 -7.86
C LEU A 40 0.73 3.11 -6.47
N ALA A 41 1.25 4.33 -6.24
CA ALA A 41 1.14 5.02 -4.95
C ALA A 41 -0.33 5.29 -4.56
N ALA A 42 -1.17 5.70 -5.50
CA ALA A 42 -2.58 5.94 -5.25
C ALA A 42 -3.32 4.64 -4.85
N ILE A 43 -3.13 3.55 -5.60
CA ILE A 43 -3.77 2.26 -5.29
C ILE A 43 -3.26 1.72 -3.95
N THR A 44 -1.94 1.76 -3.71
CA THR A 44 -1.34 1.34 -2.44
C THR A 44 -1.93 2.13 -1.28
N THR A 45 -2.04 3.46 -1.39
CA THR A 45 -2.62 4.32 -0.35
C THR A 45 -4.09 3.99 -0.07
N LEU A 46 -4.89 3.73 -1.10
CA LEU A 46 -6.28 3.31 -0.93
C LEU A 46 -6.38 1.97 -0.18
N VAL A 47 -5.53 1.00 -0.55
CA VAL A 47 -5.48 -0.31 0.14
C VAL A 47 -5.00 -0.15 1.58
N LEU A 48 -3.97 0.69 1.82
CA LEU A 48 -3.49 1.00 3.17
C LEU A 48 -4.58 1.66 4.03
N GLY A 49 -5.37 2.56 3.46
CA GLY A 49 -6.53 3.15 4.14
C GLY A 49 -7.59 2.10 4.48
N ALA A 50 -7.94 1.27 3.49
CA ALA A 50 -8.98 0.26 3.64
C ALA A 50 -8.62 -0.88 4.61
N LEU A 51 -7.35 -1.33 4.63
CA LEU A 51 -6.88 -2.42 5.48
C LEU A 51 -6.17 -1.92 6.74
N GLY A 52 -5.37 -0.88 6.63
CA GLY A 52 -4.56 -0.35 7.74
C GLY A 52 -5.40 0.34 8.81
N LEU A 53 -6.47 1.06 8.43
CA LEU A 53 -7.32 1.74 9.42
C LEU A 53 -8.12 0.77 10.29
N PRO A 54 -8.79 -0.25 9.76
CA PRO A 54 -9.39 -1.31 10.59
C PRO A 54 -8.37 -2.06 11.44
N LEU A 55 -7.19 -2.36 10.88
CA LEU A 55 -6.10 -3.01 11.62
C LEU A 55 -5.63 -2.15 12.80
N ALA A 56 -5.39 -0.84 12.57
CA ALA A 56 -5.00 0.10 13.62
C ALA A 56 -6.08 0.22 14.72
N HIS A 57 -7.35 0.27 14.32
CA HIS A 57 -8.47 0.28 15.27
C HIS A 57 -8.53 -1.00 16.09
N TRP A 58 -8.41 -2.16 15.44
CA TRP A 58 -8.40 -3.45 16.11
C TRP A 58 -7.22 -3.56 17.09
N LEU A 59 -6.01 -3.19 16.70
CA LEU A 59 -4.83 -3.20 17.57
C LEU A 59 -5.00 -2.29 18.81
N ASN A 60 -5.71 -1.17 18.66
CA ASN A 60 -5.97 -0.25 19.78
C ASN A 60 -7.07 -0.74 20.75
N THR A 61 -7.98 -1.58 20.29
CA THR A 61 -9.16 -2.01 21.07
C THR A 61 -9.04 -3.44 21.59
N THR A 62 -8.21 -4.27 20.94
CA THR A 62 -8.08 -5.68 21.31
C THR A 62 -7.32 -5.86 22.63
N ARG A 63 -7.75 -6.85 23.42
CA ARG A 63 -7.06 -7.33 24.61
C ARG A 63 -6.34 -8.67 24.36
N TRP A 64 -6.21 -9.05 23.13
CA TRP A 64 -5.55 -10.31 22.76
C TRP A 64 -4.05 -10.27 23.09
N ARG A 65 -3.56 -11.31 23.74
CA ARG A 65 -2.16 -11.40 24.21
C ARG A 65 -1.12 -11.37 23.08
N LEU A 66 -1.54 -11.73 21.85
CA LEU A 66 -0.67 -11.71 20.66
C LEU A 66 -0.72 -10.37 19.89
N ALA A 67 -1.52 -9.39 20.31
CA ALA A 67 -1.58 -8.08 19.65
C ALA A 67 -0.21 -7.39 19.56
N PRO A 68 0.67 -7.41 20.60
CA PRO A 68 2.01 -6.85 20.50
C PRO A 68 2.88 -7.54 19.45
N ALA A 69 2.70 -8.85 19.26
CA ALA A 69 3.44 -9.59 18.22
C ALA A 69 2.99 -9.19 16.81
N ILE A 70 1.69 -8.94 16.61
CA ILE A 70 1.16 -8.43 15.34
C ILE A 70 1.64 -6.99 15.11
N GLU A 71 1.66 -6.15 16.16
CA GLU A 71 2.19 -4.78 16.07
C GLU A 71 3.69 -4.80 15.69
N ALA A 72 4.49 -5.69 16.28
CA ALA A 72 5.87 -5.90 15.90
C ALA A 72 6.03 -6.39 14.45
N LEU A 73 5.16 -7.30 14.00
CA LEU A 73 5.16 -7.78 12.63
C LEU A 73 4.82 -6.67 11.62
N VAL A 74 3.86 -5.81 11.97
CA VAL A 74 3.51 -4.62 11.16
C VAL A 74 4.68 -3.65 11.10
N ALA A 75 5.45 -3.48 12.18
CA ALA A 75 6.60 -2.60 12.23
C ALA A 75 7.88 -3.18 11.58
N LEU A 76 7.90 -4.48 11.30
CA LEU A 76 9.07 -5.21 10.81
C LEU A 76 9.70 -4.62 9.53
N PRO A 77 8.91 -4.12 8.54
CA PRO A 77 9.48 -3.50 7.35
C PRO A 77 10.35 -2.26 7.61
N ILE A 78 10.15 -1.55 8.73
CA ILE A 78 11.01 -0.39 9.08
C ILE A 78 12.42 -0.85 9.51
N VAL A 79 12.51 -2.01 10.13
CA VAL A 79 13.76 -2.52 10.71
C VAL A 79 14.58 -3.30 9.69
N LEU A 80 13.93 -3.99 8.77
CA LEU A 80 14.60 -4.82 7.77
C LEU A 80 15.11 -3.97 6.59
N PRO A 81 16.33 -4.24 6.11
CA PRO A 81 16.81 -3.61 4.88
C PRO A 81 15.89 -3.90 3.69
N PRO A 82 15.63 -2.89 2.82
CA PRO A 82 14.76 -3.04 1.64
C PRO A 82 15.12 -4.23 0.75
N THR A 83 16.43 -4.46 0.56
CA THR A 83 16.96 -5.58 -0.24
C THR A 83 16.58 -6.94 0.33
N VAL A 84 16.55 -7.08 1.67
CA VAL A 84 16.17 -8.32 2.35
C VAL A 84 14.69 -8.59 2.14
N ILE A 85 13.84 -7.59 2.36
CA ILE A 85 12.39 -7.71 2.15
C ILE A 85 12.11 -8.02 0.68
N GLY A 86 12.72 -7.27 -0.25
CA GLY A 86 12.55 -7.48 -1.69
C GLY A 86 12.92 -8.91 -2.12
N PHE A 87 14.02 -9.45 -1.59
CA PHE A 87 14.42 -10.84 -1.86
C PHE A 87 13.36 -11.85 -1.36
N TYR A 88 12.90 -11.73 -0.12
CA TYR A 88 11.88 -12.64 0.42
C TYR A 88 10.55 -12.52 -0.30
N LEU A 89 10.13 -11.31 -0.68
CA LEU A 89 8.94 -11.11 -1.48
C LEU A 89 9.08 -11.73 -2.88
N LEU A 90 10.25 -11.59 -3.51
CA LEU A 90 10.51 -12.21 -4.81
C LEU A 90 10.42 -13.74 -4.73
N VAL A 91 11.00 -14.35 -3.69
CA VAL A 91 10.90 -15.78 -3.44
C VAL A 91 9.45 -16.21 -3.21
N ALA A 92 8.72 -15.47 -2.36
CA ALA A 92 7.32 -15.76 -2.06
C ALA A 92 6.39 -15.60 -3.29
N PHE A 93 6.68 -14.63 -4.17
CA PHE A 93 5.89 -14.39 -5.39
C PHE A 93 6.31 -15.27 -6.56
N SER A 94 7.38 -16.05 -6.40
CA SER A 94 7.85 -16.97 -7.44
C SER A 94 6.79 -18.05 -7.74
N GLN A 95 6.82 -18.57 -8.96
CA GLN A 95 5.86 -19.61 -9.41
C GLN A 95 6.06 -20.97 -8.74
N HIS A 96 7.16 -21.15 -8.01
CA HIS A 96 7.56 -22.43 -7.40
C HIS A 96 7.15 -22.53 -5.92
N HIS A 97 6.77 -21.41 -5.29
CA HIS A 97 6.43 -21.36 -3.85
C HIS A 97 5.06 -20.67 -3.64
N PRO A 98 4.28 -21.10 -2.63
CA PRO A 98 3.14 -20.33 -2.16
C PRO A 98 3.62 -18.99 -1.56
N PRO A 99 2.90 -17.88 -1.78
CA PRO A 99 1.61 -17.71 -2.45
C PRO A 99 1.67 -17.53 -3.98
N GLY A 100 2.87 -17.40 -4.58
CA GLY A 100 3.01 -17.13 -6.02
C GLY A 100 2.46 -18.26 -6.91
N SER A 101 2.66 -19.54 -6.51
CA SER A 101 2.09 -20.67 -7.24
C SER A 101 0.57 -20.68 -7.20
N TRP A 102 -0.04 -20.43 -6.03
CA TRP A 102 -1.50 -20.36 -5.89
C TRP A 102 -2.11 -19.22 -6.73
N TRP A 103 -1.43 -18.07 -6.77
CA TRP A 103 -1.86 -16.95 -7.61
C TRP A 103 -1.84 -17.34 -9.10
N ARG A 104 -0.75 -17.96 -9.55
CA ARG A 104 -0.62 -18.42 -10.93
C ARG A 104 -1.72 -19.44 -11.29
N ASP A 105 -1.99 -20.39 -10.41
CA ASP A 105 -2.98 -21.45 -10.65
C ASP A 105 -4.41 -20.87 -10.68
N ALA A 106 -4.66 -19.78 -9.93
CA ALA A 106 -5.95 -19.10 -9.90
C ALA A 106 -6.16 -18.11 -11.07
N THR A 107 -5.09 -17.42 -11.52
CA THR A 107 -5.20 -16.30 -12.48
C THR A 107 -4.56 -16.58 -13.84
N GLY A 108 -3.75 -17.63 -13.96
CA GLY A 108 -2.94 -17.95 -15.14
C GLY A 108 -1.71 -17.05 -15.33
N ASN A 109 -1.48 -16.04 -14.46
CA ASN A 109 -0.41 -15.07 -14.59
C ASN A 109 0.57 -15.14 -13.42
N PRO A 110 1.88 -14.84 -13.63
CA PRO A 110 2.84 -14.77 -12.54
C PRO A 110 2.55 -13.57 -11.63
N LEU A 111 2.76 -13.73 -10.32
CA LEU A 111 2.67 -12.62 -9.36
C LEU A 111 3.97 -11.80 -9.35
N ALA A 112 5.13 -12.46 -9.42
CA ALA A 112 6.42 -11.80 -9.55
C ALA A 112 6.48 -10.96 -10.83
N PHE A 113 7.05 -9.77 -10.72
CA PHE A 113 7.18 -8.78 -11.82
C PHE A 113 5.86 -8.36 -12.47
N SER A 114 4.73 -8.53 -11.79
CA SER A 114 3.42 -8.02 -12.21
C SER A 114 3.07 -6.73 -11.47
N PHE A 115 2.16 -5.92 -12.04
CA PHE A 115 1.67 -4.73 -11.35
C PHE A 115 0.96 -5.09 -10.02
N THR A 116 0.22 -6.19 -9.99
CA THR A 116 -0.41 -6.69 -8.76
C THR A 116 0.62 -7.08 -7.70
N GLY A 117 1.70 -7.76 -8.10
CA GLY A 117 2.81 -8.07 -7.21
C GLY A 117 3.48 -6.82 -6.64
N LEU A 118 3.67 -5.78 -7.48
CA LEU A 118 4.16 -4.47 -7.04
C LEU A 118 3.24 -3.83 -6.01
N VAL A 119 1.91 -3.83 -6.23
CA VAL A 119 0.94 -3.29 -5.28
C VAL A 119 1.01 -4.03 -3.94
N ILE A 120 1.03 -5.36 -3.94
CA ILE A 120 1.10 -6.16 -2.71
C ILE A 120 2.41 -5.89 -1.95
N ALA A 121 3.53 -5.84 -2.67
CA ALA A 121 4.83 -5.52 -2.10
C ALA A 121 4.84 -4.11 -1.49
N SER A 122 4.31 -3.12 -2.22
CA SER A 122 4.21 -1.73 -1.75
C SER A 122 3.32 -1.59 -0.52
N VAL A 123 2.18 -2.29 -0.49
CA VAL A 123 1.29 -2.30 0.69
C VAL A 123 2.02 -2.87 1.89
N PHE A 124 2.68 -4.02 1.74
CA PHE A 124 3.43 -4.65 2.83
C PHE A 124 4.53 -3.73 3.37
N TYR A 125 5.29 -3.12 2.48
CA TYR A 125 6.42 -2.27 2.84
C TYR A 125 5.98 -0.93 3.44
N SER A 126 4.91 -0.33 2.93
CA SER A 126 4.37 0.94 3.39
C SER A 126 3.39 0.81 4.58
N LEU A 127 3.03 -0.42 4.97
CA LEU A 127 2.03 -0.69 6.03
C LEU A 127 2.35 0.04 7.34
N PRO A 128 3.59 0.01 7.90
CA PRO A 128 3.90 0.67 9.16
C PRO A 128 3.75 2.19 9.07
N PHE A 129 4.05 2.80 7.93
CA PHE A 129 3.96 4.25 7.71
C PHE A 129 2.52 4.78 7.71
N ALA A 130 1.54 3.92 7.48
CA ALA A 130 0.13 4.24 7.60
C ALA A 130 -0.44 3.82 8.97
N VAL A 131 -0.18 2.58 9.41
CA VAL A 131 -0.80 2.01 10.62
C VAL A 131 -0.36 2.72 11.89
N GLN A 132 0.92 3.07 12.04
CA GLN A 132 1.42 3.75 13.25
C GLN A 132 0.78 5.13 13.45
N PRO A 133 0.72 6.04 12.46
CA PRO A 133 -0.02 7.29 12.60
C PRO A 133 -1.52 7.08 12.83
N PHE A 134 -2.14 6.07 12.21
CA PHE A 134 -3.55 5.74 12.46
C PHE A 134 -3.77 5.35 13.91
N GLN A 135 -2.92 4.48 14.47
CA GLN A 135 -2.99 4.09 15.89
C GLN A 135 -2.82 5.29 16.81
N ALA A 136 -1.82 6.13 16.55
CA ALA A 136 -1.57 7.33 17.34
C ALA A 136 -2.77 8.29 17.31
N ALA A 137 -3.35 8.53 16.12
CA ALA A 137 -4.50 9.39 15.95
C ALA A 137 -5.76 8.86 16.66
N LEU A 138 -6.01 7.56 16.54
CA LEU A 138 -7.13 6.92 17.22
C LEU A 138 -6.96 6.91 18.75
N ARG A 139 -5.73 6.69 19.25
CA ARG A 139 -5.43 6.77 20.70
C ARG A 139 -5.58 8.17 21.28
N ALA A 140 -5.42 9.20 20.48
CA ALA A 140 -5.55 10.60 20.89
C ALA A 140 -7.00 11.05 21.11
N VAL A 141 -7.98 10.30 20.62
CA VAL A 141 -9.42 10.61 20.83
C VAL A 141 -9.80 10.26 22.26
N PRO A 142 -10.39 11.22 23.04
CA PRO A 142 -10.82 10.99 24.42
C PRO A 142 -11.82 9.83 24.49
N ARG A 143 -11.59 8.90 25.42
CA ARG A 143 -12.45 7.73 25.61
C ARG A 143 -13.86 8.11 26.08
N GLU A 144 -13.97 9.17 26.86
CA GLU A 144 -15.25 9.69 27.37
C GLU A 144 -16.23 9.98 26.23
N LEU A 145 -15.75 10.47 25.10
CA LEU A 145 -16.59 10.72 23.91
C LEU A 145 -17.09 9.43 23.26
N LEU A 146 -16.26 8.41 23.25
CA LEU A 146 -16.62 7.10 22.68
C LEU A 146 -17.62 6.37 23.61
N ASP A 147 -17.39 6.46 24.93
CA ASP A 147 -18.26 5.89 25.96
C ASP A 147 -19.62 6.58 25.99
N ALA A 148 -19.67 7.91 25.82
CA ALA A 148 -20.94 8.64 25.68
C ALA A 148 -21.73 8.17 24.44
N GLY A 149 -21.06 7.91 23.32
CA GLY A 149 -21.69 7.35 22.13
C GLY A 149 -22.31 5.98 22.37
N THR A 150 -21.62 5.10 23.11
CA THR A 150 -22.14 3.78 23.47
C THR A 150 -23.27 3.86 24.48
N ALA A 151 -23.20 4.77 25.46
CA ALA A 151 -24.28 5.01 26.46
C ALA A 151 -25.57 5.48 25.78
N LEU A 152 -25.47 6.19 24.66
CA LEU A 152 -26.63 6.58 23.82
C LEU A 152 -27.14 5.45 22.91
N GLY A 153 -26.66 4.22 23.07
CA GLY A 153 -27.10 3.04 22.35
C GLY A 153 -26.49 2.86 20.95
N ALA A 154 -25.42 3.61 20.62
CA ALA A 154 -24.73 3.40 19.35
C ALA A 154 -23.93 2.08 19.36
N THR A 155 -23.99 1.33 18.25
CA THR A 155 -23.17 0.12 18.08
C THR A 155 -21.69 0.49 17.95
N PRO A 156 -20.73 -0.40 18.30
CA PRO A 156 -19.30 -0.12 18.16
C PRO A 156 -18.91 0.34 16.76
N ALA A 157 -19.46 -0.26 15.72
CA ALA A 157 -19.21 0.15 14.33
C ALA A 157 -19.73 1.58 14.05
N ARG A 158 -20.89 1.95 14.62
CA ARG A 158 -21.44 3.31 14.48
C ARG A 158 -20.60 4.33 15.23
N VAL A 159 -20.13 4.01 16.43
CA VAL A 159 -19.19 4.85 17.20
C VAL A 159 -17.89 5.04 16.41
N PHE A 160 -17.34 3.97 15.82
CA PHE A 160 -16.14 4.08 15.00
C PHE A 160 -16.34 5.02 13.82
N VAL A 161 -17.37 4.78 12.99
CA VAL A 161 -17.59 5.54 11.74
C VAL A 161 -18.03 6.97 12.00
N ARG A 162 -18.85 7.24 13.04
CA ARG A 162 -19.45 8.56 13.26
C ARG A 162 -18.73 9.44 14.28
N LEU A 163 -17.89 8.84 15.13
CA LEU A 163 -17.18 9.58 16.18
C LEU A 163 -15.66 9.35 16.08
N HIS A 164 -15.20 8.11 16.23
CA HIS A 164 -13.78 7.80 16.38
C HIS A 164 -12.96 8.20 15.15
N ALA A 165 -13.31 7.71 13.96
CA ALA A 165 -12.60 8.02 12.72
C ALA A 165 -12.72 9.52 12.30
N PRO A 166 -13.89 10.17 12.39
CA PRO A 166 -13.99 11.60 12.12
C PRO A 166 -13.21 12.49 13.09
N LEU A 167 -13.12 12.14 14.38
CA LEU A 167 -12.30 12.91 15.33
C LEU A 167 -10.80 12.70 15.10
N ALA A 168 -10.41 11.53 14.60
CA ALA A 168 -9.02 11.18 14.26
C ALA A 168 -8.60 11.57 12.84
N TRP A 169 -9.46 12.21 12.03
CA TRP A 169 -9.29 12.38 10.58
C TRP A 169 -7.94 13.02 10.18
N ARG A 170 -7.45 13.99 10.97
CA ARG A 170 -6.17 14.69 10.68
C ARG A 170 -4.99 13.72 10.72
N GLY A 171 -4.95 12.84 11.73
CA GLY A 171 -3.89 11.85 11.83
C GLY A 171 -4.07 10.70 10.83
N ILE A 172 -5.31 10.35 10.48
CA ILE A 172 -5.60 9.39 9.40
C ILE A 172 -5.09 9.97 8.06
N ALA A 173 -5.39 11.23 7.76
CA ALA A 173 -4.88 11.90 6.57
C ALA A 173 -3.34 11.96 6.56
N ALA A 174 -2.70 12.26 7.70
CA ALA A 174 -1.25 12.24 7.82
C ALA A 174 -0.66 10.85 7.53
N GLY A 175 -1.26 9.78 8.05
CA GLY A 175 -0.85 8.41 7.77
C GLY A 175 -1.01 8.01 6.30
N LEU A 176 -2.10 8.41 5.66
CA LEU A 176 -2.30 8.20 4.22
C LEU A 176 -1.26 8.97 3.40
N THR A 177 -0.96 10.21 3.77
CA THR A 177 0.07 11.02 3.10
C THR A 177 1.45 10.41 3.27
N LEU A 178 1.80 9.92 4.46
CA LEU A 178 3.06 9.24 4.71
C LEU A 178 3.18 7.94 3.90
N GLY A 179 2.13 7.11 3.87
CA GLY A 179 2.10 5.89 3.06
C GLY A 179 2.23 6.19 1.57
N PHE A 180 1.56 7.22 1.08
CA PHE A 180 1.68 7.69 -0.30
C PHE A 180 3.10 8.17 -0.64
N ALA A 181 3.65 9.07 0.21
CA ALA A 181 4.99 9.61 0.01
C ALA A 181 6.07 8.53 0.09
N HIS A 182 5.93 7.56 1.01
CA HIS A 182 6.82 6.43 1.14
C HIS A 182 6.82 5.57 -0.14
N THR A 183 5.63 5.21 -0.65
CA THR A 183 5.51 4.43 -1.90
C THR A 183 6.10 5.19 -3.10
N LEU A 184 5.88 6.51 -3.18
CA LEU A 184 6.50 7.35 -4.22
C LEU A 184 8.03 7.35 -4.13
N GLY A 185 8.59 7.50 -2.93
CA GLY A 185 10.03 7.54 -2.71
C GLY A 185 10.74 6.21 -2.90
N GLU A 186 10.01 5.09 -2.76
CA GLU A 186 10.55 3.74 -2.97
C GLU A 186 10.65 3.35 -4.44
N PHE A 187 9.67 3.75 -5.25
CA PHE A 187 9.49 3.31 -6.65
C PHE A 187 9.60 4.45 -7.67
N GLY A 188 9.85 5.68 -7.24
CA GLY A 188 9.96 6.89 -8.07
C GLY A 188 11.33 7.22 -8.61
#